data_fd4d8df7093882f0d3b8dd6573f832a4
#
_entry.id   fd4d8df7093882f0d3b8dd6573f832a4
#
_cell.length_a   1.000
_cell.length_b   1.000
_cell.length_c   1.000
_cell.angle_alpha   90.00
_cell.angle_beta   90.00
_cell.angle_gamma   90.00
#
_symmetry.space_group_name_H-M   'P 1'
#
loop_
_entity.id
_entity.type
_entity.pdbx_description
1 polymer ?
#
loop_
_entity_poly.entity_id
_entity_poly.type
_entity_poly.pdbx_seq_one_letter_code
_entity_poly.pdbx_strand_id
1 'polypeptide(L)'
;EMNTTIQICRPSGVYAVLDATVNTKISGSEKSRSGLYLRLKNVTNTGNLMAETILFRGSPDIAREKELELHNRWNLEFNTDVMPGYHTLVDEKKRKGMSYFWSEKTSLTGTWEDVMFLCVPIIGNSGDIYGQCGVELNSMYFNQNYTAVDSKYGSMVTILAPVSDQILEVQKGMTGSTDGTWLQSVEDLKINHKKYYNEYFSGQ
;
A
#
# COMPACT_ATOMS: atom_id res chain seq x y z
N GLU A 1 -4.62 11.30 13.05
CA GLU A 1 -5.26 10.92 11.77
C GLU A 1 -4.72 9.60 11.21
N MET A 2 -3.41 9.39 11.02
CA MET A 2 -2.86 8.13 10.47
C MET A 2 -3.24 6.89 11.30
N ASN A 3 -3.12 6.96 12.63
CA ASN A 3 -3.60 5.87 13.53
C ASN A 3 -5.09 5.61 13.36
N THR A 4 -5.90 6.66 13.22
CA THR A 4 -7.34 6.55 12.96
C THR A 4 -7.60 5.82 11.64
N THR A 5 -6.82 6.13 10.61
CA THR A 5 -6.90 5.44 9.31
C THR A 5 -6.60 3.94 9.45
N ILE A 6 -5.54 3.58 10.20
CA ILE A 6 -5.24 2.16 10.45
C ILE A 6 -6.39 1.46 11.17
N GLN A 7 -7.00 2.11 12.16
CA GLN A 7 -8.09 1.52 12.95
C GLN A 7 -9.39 1.38 12.16
N ILE A 8 -9.73 2.36 11.33
CA ILE A 8 -11.01 2.39 10.59
C ILE A 8 -10.91 1.60 9.27
N CYS A 9 -9.91 1.91 8.45
CA CYS A 9 -9.75 1.30 7.12
C CYS A 9 -9.02 -0.03 7.16
N ARG A 10 -8.37 -0.34 8.30
CA ARG A 10 -7.62 -1.57 8.53
C ARG A 10 -6.63 -1.95 7.42
N PRO A 11 -5.77 -1.04 6.97
CA PRO A 11 -4.64 -1.40 6.12
C PRO A 11 -3.51 -1.98 6.98
N SER A 12 -2.51 -2.60 6.36
CA SER A 12 -1.30 -3.05 7.07
C SER A 12 -0.34 -1.91 7.40
N GLY A 13 -0.48 -0.76 6.72
CA GLY A 13 0.28 0.45 6.98
C GLY A 13 -0.34 1.68 6.35
N VAL A 14 0.08 2.86 6.82
CA VAL A 14 -0.29 4.16 6.28
C VAL A 14 0.94 5.03 6.14
N TYR A 15 1.02 5.84 5.09
CA TYR A 15 2.16 6.71 4.87
C TYR A 15 1.75 8.07 4.31
N ALA A 16 2.60 9.05 4.54
CA ALA A 16 2.60 10.33 3.85
C ALA A 16 4.06 10.73 3.62
N VAL A 17 4.39 11.10 2.40
CA VAL A 17 5.73 11.58 2.01
C VAL A 17 5.59 12.89 1.29
N LEU A 18 6.42 13.86 1.70
CA LEU A 18 6.45 15.20 1.11
C LEU A 18 7.51 15.26 0.01
N ASP A 19 7.31 16.08 -1.00
CA ASP A 19 8.34 16.36 -2.01
C ASP A 19 9.40 17.35 -1.47
N ALA A 20 9.92 17.03 -0.29
CA ALA A 20 10.94 17.80 0.41
C ALA A 20 11.84 16.88 1.22
N THR A 21 13.08 17.30 1.43
CA THR A 21 14.05 16.63 2.31
C THR A 21 14.60 17.58 3.34
N VAL A 22 14.90 17.10 4.54
CA VAL A 22 15.59 17.87 5.58
C VAL A 22 17.12 17.87 5.37
N ASN A 23 17.63 16.98 4.53
CA ASN A 23 19.05 16.71 4.32
C ASN A 23 19.58 17.29 2.98
N THR A 24 19.24 18.52 2.66
CA THR A 24 19.57 19.15 1.35
C THR A 24 21.06 19.21 0.99
N LYS A 25 21.96 19.03 1.96
CA LYS A 25 23.40 19.14 1.76
C LYS A 25 24.13 17.78 1.69
N ILE A 26 23.41 16.68 1.84
CA ILE A 26 24.00 15.32 1.81
C ILE A 26 23.95 14.80 0.38
N SER A 27 25.03 14.17 -0.07
CA SER A 27 25.06 13.47 -1.37
C SER A 27 23.97 12.42 -1.43
N GLY A 28 23.17 12.38 -2.51
CA GLY A 28 22.00 11.49 -2.64
C GLY A 28 20.70 12.07 -2.06
N SER A 29 20.72 13.31 -1.55
CA SER A 29 19.54 13.96 -0.98
C SER A 29 18.42 14.22 -2.03
N GLU A 30 18.75 14.24 -3.30
CA GLU A 30 17.79 14.32 -4.39
C GLU A 30 16.82 13.13 -4.43
N LYS A 31 17.23 12.00 -3.89
CA LYS A 31 16.41 10.78 -3.77
C LYS A 31 15.77 10.59 -2.40
N SER A 32 16.03 11.50 -1.48
CA SER A 32 15.56 11.43 -0.09
C SER A 32 14.37 12.35 0.11
N ARG A 33 13.32 11.85 0.73
CA ARG A 33 12.09 12.62 1.01
C ARG A 33 11.61 12.40 2.42
N SER A 34 11.27 13.50 3.07
CA SER A 34 10.74 13.50 4.43
C SER A 34 9.28 13.05 4.46
N GLY A 35 8.91 12.36 5.51
CA GLY A 35 7.54 11.90 5.68
C GLY A 35 7.35 11.04 6.91
N LEU A 36 6.23 10.34 6.95
CA LEU A 36 5.86 9.44 8.02
C LEU A 36 5.28 8.15 7.45
N TYR A 37 5.72 7.00 7.97
CA TYR A 37 5.19 5.70 7.59
C TYR A 37 5.02 4.83 8.83
N LEU A 38 3.77 4.59 9.18
CA LEU A 38 3.35 3.72 10.27
C LEU A 38 2.90 2.39 9.71
N ARG A 39 3.32 1.30 10.34
CA ARG A 39 2.91 -0.07 9.98
C ARG A 39 2.36 -0.80 11.19
N LEU A 40 1.55 -1.82 10.95
CA LEU A 40 1.17 -2.77 12.00
C LEU A 40 2.42 -3.51 12.49
N LYS A 41 2.58 -3.61 13.80
CA LYS A 41 3.66 -4.37 14.44
C LYS A 41 3.56 -5.85 14.11
N ASN A 42 2.34 -6.36 14.06
CA ASN A 42 2.06 -7.75 13.74
C ASN A 42 0.91 -7.84 12.73
N VAL A 43 1.25 -8.13 11.48
CA VAL A 43 0.28 -8.28 10.39
C VAL A 43 -0.54 -9.57 10.46
N THR A 44 -0.14 -10.53 11.31
CA THR A 44 -0.85 -11.80 11.48
C THR A 44 -1.84 -11.80 12.64
N ASN A 45 -1.77 -10.81 13.53
CA ASN A 45 -2.68 -10.69 14.65
C ASN A 45 -3.93 -9.88 14.29
N THR A 46 -4.94 -10.52 13.75
CA THR A 46 -6.17 -9.89 13.27
C THR A 46 -7.22 -9.65 14.37
N GLY A 47 -7.02 -10.22 15.56
CA GLY A 47 -7.98 -10.15 16.67
C GLY A 47 -7.89 -8.88 17.53
N ASN A 48 -6.85 -8.07 17.38
CA ASN A 48 -6.67 -6.89 18.22
C ASN A 48 -7.29 -5.64 17.56
N LEU A 49 -8.38 -5.13 18.16
CA LEU A 49 -9.04 -3.89 17.75
C LEU A 49 -8.15 -2.64 17.96
N MET A 50 -7.17 -2.74 18.84
CA MET A 50 -6.15 -1.72 19.10
C MET A 50 -4.83 -2.17 18.46
N ALA A 51 -4.79 -2.13 17.13
CA ALA A 51 -3.60 -2.54 16.39
C ALA A 51 -2.38 -1.72 16.81
N GLU A 52 -1.39 -2.41 17.39
CA GLU A 52 -0.11 -1.78 17.71
C GLU A 52 0.60 -1.38 16.42
N THR A 53 1.05 -0.14 16.39
CA THR A 53 1.79 0.42 15.25
C THR A 53 3.24 0.67 15.60
N ILE A 54 4.10 0.55 14.61
CA ILE A 54 5.52 0.87 14.69
C ILE A 54 5.87 1.92 13.62
N LEU A 55 6.89 2.72 13.91
CA LEU A 55 7.41 3.68 12.95
C LEU A 55 8.41 3.01 12.00
N PHE A 56 8.10 3.01 10.70
CA PHE A 56 8.97 2.45 9.66
C PHE A 56 9.83 3.53 8.98
N ARG A 57 9.24 4.74 8.76
CA ARG A 57 9.93 5.94 8.25
C ARG A 57 9.46 7.17 9.01
N GLY A 58 10.36 8.10 9.27
CA GLY A 58 10.05 9.36 9.92
C GLY A 58 10.98 9.72 11.05
N SER A 59 10.78 10.90 11.66
CA SER A 59 11.61 11.37 12.77
C SER A 59 11.48 10.48 14.01
N PRO A 60 12.59 10.10 14.65
CA PRO A 60 12.56 9.37 15.91
C PRO A 60 11.97 10.20 17.06
N ASP A 61 11.92 11.52 16.92
CA ASP A 61 11.27 12.39 17.90
C ASP A 61 9.75 12.17 17.93
N ILE A 62 9.14 11.91 16.75
CA ILE A 62 7.74 11.52 16.67
C ILE A 62 7.51 10.18 17.37
N ALA A 63 8.41 9.22 17.17
CA ALA A 63 8.31 7.93 17.85
C ALA A 63 8.36 8.10 19.37
N ARG A 64 9.28 8.93 19.86
CA ARG A 64 9.42 9.22 21.29
C ARG A 64 8.20 9.94 21.87
N GLU A 65 7.69 10.95 21.17
CA GLU A 65 6.51 11.72 21.59
C GLU A 65 5.23 10.87 21.63
N LYS A 66 5.09 9.93 20.67
CA LYS A 66 3.90 9.10 20.52
C LYS A 66 4.06 7.69 21.10
N GLU A 67 5.16 7.44 21.83
CA GLU A 67 5.47 6.15 22.43
C GLU A 67 5.44 4.97 21.42
N LEU A 68 5.90 5.24 20.18
CA LEU A 68 5.98 4.23 19.12
C LEU A 68 7.34 3.54 19.13
N GLU A 69 7.34 2.24 18.94
CA GLU A 69 8.56 1.50 18.64
C GLU A 69 9.07 1.81 17.22
N LEU A 70 10.38 1.79 17.06
CA LEU A 70 11.01 1.87 15.74
C LEU A 70 11.09 0.47 15.14
N HIS A 71 10.74 0.35 13.85
CA HIS A 71 10.96 -0.88 13.12
C HIS A 71 12.48 -1.18 13.00
N ASN A 72 12.90 -2.45 12.97
CA ASN A 72 14.29 -2.85 12.83
C ASN A 72 14.94 -2.38 11.50
N ARG A 73 14.17 -2.03 10.50
CA ARG A 73 14.58 -1.43 9.22
C ARG A 73 14.13 0.03 9.11
N TRP A 74 13.98 0.70 10.26
CA TRP A 74 13.65 2.11 10.31
C TRP A 74 14.68 2.97 9.56
N ASN A 75 14.19 4.04 8.94
CA ASN A 75 14.99 5.12 8.37
C ASN A 75 14.29 6.46 8.61
N LEU A 76 15.08 7.54 8.64
CA LEU A 76 14.56 8.89 8.82
C LEU A 76 13.69 9.33 7.64
N GLU A 77 14.12 9.04 6.41
CA GLU A 77 13.46 9.48 5.19
C GLU A 77 13.17 8.31 4.23
N PHE A 78 12.34 8.59 3.25
CA PHE A 78 12.03 7.69 2.16
C PHE A 78 13.07 7.80 1.06
N ASN A 79 13.37 6.70 0.39
CA ASN A 79 14.10 6.70 -0.86
C ASN A 79 13.11 6.63 -2.03
N THR A 80 13.08 7.66 -2.87
CA THR A 80 12.14 7.78 -4.00
C THR A 80 12.37 6.75 -5.10
N ASP A 81 13.59 6.22 -5.25
CA ASP A 81 13.91 5.21 -6.27
C ASP A 81 13.18 3.87 -6.01
N VAL A 82 12.89 3.59 -4.73
CA VAL A 82 12.24 2.33 -4.32
C VAL A 82 10.82 2.54 -3.83
N MET A 83 10.32 3.78 -3.88
CA MET A 83 8.95 4.09 -3.47
C MET A 83 8.01 3.96 -4.67
N PRO A 84 7.08 2.98 -4.64
CA PRO A 84 6.19 2.75 -5.76
C PRO A 84 5.39 4.00 -6.14
N GLY A 85 5.37 4.30 -7.44
CA GLY A 85 4.55 5.36 -8.01
C GLY A 85 4.91 6.80 -7.65
N TYR A 86 5.92 7.04 -6.82
CA TYR A 86 6.29 8.40 -6.43
C TYR A 86 6.51 9.32 -7.65
N HIS A 87 7.35 8.91 -8.59
CA HIS A 87 7.63 9.68 -9.79
C HIS A 87 6.43 9.78 -10.75
N THR A 88 5.49 8.84 -10.68
CA THR A 88 4.26 8.89 -11.48
C THR A 88 3.30 9.94 -10.97
N LEU A 89 3.14 10.07 -9.66
CA LEU A 89 2.23 11.02 -9.04
C LEU A 89 2.78 12.44 -9.00
N VAL A 90 4.08 12.58 -8.74
CA VAL A 90 4.73 13.89 -8.66
C VAL A 90 4.95 14.50 -10.04
N ASP A 91 5.17 13.69 -11.09
CA ASP A 91 5.26 14.15 -12.47
C ASP A 91 3.88 14.38 -13.06
N GLU A 92 3.51 15.65 -13.26
CA GLU A 92 2.20 16.05 -13.78
C GLU A 92 1.86 15.43 -15.15
N LYS A 93 2.86 15.26 -16.02
CA LYS A 93 2.68 14.64 -17.34
C LYS A 93 2.36 13.15 -17.24
N LYS A 94 2.98 12.46 -16.30
CA LYS A 94 2.72 11.04 -16.07
C LYS A 94 1.41 10.81 -15.34
N ARG A 95 1.05 11.73 -14.43
CA ARG A 95 -0.19 11.66 -13.65
C ARG A 95 -1.45 11.73 -14.51
N LYS A 96 -1.49 12.51 -15.58
CA LYS A 96 -2.61 12.63 -16.55
C LYS A 96 -4.01 12.69 -15.90
N GLY A 97 -4.15 13.45 -14.82
CA GLY A 97 -5.42 13.60 -14.10
C GLY A 97 -5.78 12.43 -13.19
N MET A 98 -4.89 11.48 -12.92
CA MET A 98 -5.13 10.43 -11.92
C MET A 98 -5.32 11.04 -10.54
N SER A 99 -6.43 10.67 -9.87
CA SER A 99 -6.70 11.04 -8.48
C SER A 99 -6.00 10.09 -7.51
N TYR A 100 -5.80 8.84 -7.90
CA TYR A 100 -5.10 7.80 -7.15
C TYR A 100 -4.67 6.66 -8.08
N PHE A 101 -3.80 5.79 -7.60
CA PHE A 101 -3.53 4.51 -8.25
C PHE A 101 -3.08 3.46 -7.23
N TRP A 102 -3.23 2.20 -7.60
CA TRP A 102 -2.60 1.08 -6.89
C TRP A 102 -1.26 0.73 -7.56
N SER A 103 -0.22 0.58 -6.74
CA SER A 103 1.03 0.05 -7.25
C SER A 103 0.90 -1.43 -7.63
N GLU A 104 1.77 -1.93 -8.48
CA GLU A 104 1.98 -3.37 -8.59
C GLU A 104 2.52 -3.93 -7.26
N LYS A 105 2.34 -5.24 -7.05
CA LYS A 105 2.96 -5.94 -5.93
C LYS A 105 4.47 -5.80 -6.02
N THR A 106 5.07 -5.41 -4.92
CA THR A 106 6.52 -5.21 -4.82
C THR A 106 7.03 -5.68 -3.48
N SER A 107 8.28 -6.14 -3.43
CA SER A 107 8.92 -6.48 -2.17
C SER A 107 9.31 -5.20 -1.42
N LEU A 108 8.89 -5.09 -0.17
CA LEU A 108 9.21 -3.94 0.67
C LEU A 108 10.70 -3.95 1.02
N THR A 109 11.41 -2.93 0.57
CA THR A 109 12.87 -2.84 0.68
C THR A 109 13.38 -3.09 2.11
N GLY A 110 14.28 -4.05 2.24
CA GLY A 110 14.89 -4.46 3.51
C GLY A 110 14.03 -5.41 4.34
N THR A 111 12.93 -5.91 3.80
CA THR A 111 12.09 -6.95 4.40
C THR A 111 11.90 -8.13 3.42
N TRP A 112 11.23 -9.18 3.89
CA TRP A 112 10.79 -10.32 3.06
C TRP A 112 9.31 -10.22 2.70
N GLU A 113 8.73 -9.02 2.83
CA GLU A 113 7.30 -8.79 2.71
C GLU A 113 6.97 -8.23 1.34
N ASP A 114 5.96 -8.82 0.71
CA ASP A 114 5.36 -8.27 -0.50
C ASP A 114 4.19 -7.37 -0.14
N VAL A 115 4.14 -6.20 -0.76
CA VAL A 115 3.17 -5.15 -0.48
C VAL A 115 2.61 -4.55 -1.77
N MET A 116 1.41 -3.98 -1.69
CA MET A 116 0.86 -3.04 -2.67
C MET A 116 0.51 -1.73 -1.96
N PHE A 117 0.62 -0.64 -2.68
CA PHE A 117 0.30 0.69 -2.16
C PHE A 117 -0.86 1.32 -2.92
N LEU A 118 -1.87 1.80 -2.19
CA LEU A 118 -2.76 2.83 -2.71
C LEU A 118 -2.06 4.17 -2.55
N CYS A 119 -1.85 4.85 -3.66
CA CYS A 119 -1.09 6.10 -3.73
C CYS A 119 -2.02 7.25 -4.14
N VAL A 120 -2.03 8.31 -3.35
CA VAL A 120 -2.86 9.50 -3.55
C VAL A 120 -1.96 10.73 -3.54
N PRO A 121 -2.00 11.62 -4.54
CA PRO A 121 -1.20 12.83 -4.54
C PRO A 121 -1.69 13.82 -3.47
N ILE A 122 -0.78 14.47 -2.77
CA ILE A 122 -1.06 15.62 -1.91
C ILE A 122 -0.99 16.87 -2.78
N ILE A 123 -2.14 17.45 -3.07
CA ILE A 123 -2.27 18.59 -3.98
C ILE A 123 -2.66 19.84 -3.17
N GLY A 124 -1.94 20.94 -3.39
CA GLY A 124 -2.27 22.23 -2.80
C GLY A 124 -3.37 22.97 -3.55
N ASN A 125 -3.80 24.08 -3.00
CA ASN A 125 -4.88 24.91 -3.58
C ASN A 125 -4.52 25.49 -4.96
N SER A 126 -3.23 25.66 -5.26
CA SER A 126 -2.72 26.10 -6.57
C SER A 126 -2.67 25.00 -7.63
N GLY A 127 -2.89 23.73 -7.22
CA GLY A 127 -2.72 22.55 -8.06
C GLY A 127 -1.31 21.94 -7.99
N ASP A 128 -0.39 22.56 -7.28
CA ASP A 128 0.95 22.04 -7.06
C ASP A 128 0.93 20.76 -6.23
N ILE A 129 1.84 19.84 -6.53
CA ILE A 129 1.96 18.59 -5.79
C ILE A 129 3.02 18.75 -4.73
N TYR A 130 2.63 18.52 -3.48
CA TYR A 130 3.51 18.57 -2.32
C TYR A 130 4.02 17.19 -1.86
N GLY A 131 3.56 16.13 -2.50
CA GLY A 131 3.95 14.77 -2.16
C GLY A 131 2.86 13.75 -2.46
N GLN A 132 2.90 12.66 -1.77
CA GLN A 132 1.86 11.62 -1.83
C GLN A 132 1.57 11.04 -0.45
N CYS A 133 0.37 10.52 -0.27
CA CYS A 133 -0.02 9.73 0.89
C CYS A 133 -0.79 8.49 0.45
N GLY A 134 -1.03 7.60 1.38
CA GLY A 134 -1.82 6.43 1.07
C GLY A 134 -1.76 5.33 2.12
N VAL A 135 -2.15 4.13 1.70
CA VAL A 135 -2.17 2.94 2.54
C VAL A 135 -1.35 1.82 1.91
N GLU A 136 -0.82 0.97 2.77
CA GLU A 136 -0.15 -0.27 2.40
C GLU A 136 -1.09 -1.45 2.64
N LEU A 137 -1.10 -2.39 1.71
CA LEU A 137 -1.58 -3.75 1.94
C LEU A 137 -0.39 -4.71 1.87
N ASN A 138 -0.16 -5.43 2.96
CA ASN A 138 0.81 -6.53 3.02
C ASN A 138 0.14 -7.82 2.53
N SER A 139 0.86 -8.67 1.81
CA SER A 139 0.30 -9.89 1.20
C SER A 139 -0.22 -10.89 2.22
N MET A 140 0.47 -11.06 3.36
CA MET A 140 -0.01 -11.94 4.44
C MET A 140 -1.26 -11.36 5.09
N TYR A 141 -1.26 -10.05 5.34
CA TYR A 141 -2.40 -9.35 5.90
C TYR A 141 -3.62 -9.42 4.97
N PHE A 142 -3.40 -9.23 3.65
CA PHE A 142 -4.44 -9.36 2.63
C PHE A 142 -5.05 -10.77 2.64
N ASN A 143 -4.21 -11.79 2.65
CA ASN A 143 -4.67 -13.19 2.68
C ASN A 143 -5.56 -13.46 3.89
N GLN A 144 -5.23 -12.93 5.07
CA GLN A 144 -5.97 -13.21 6.30
C GLN A 144 -7.26 -12.39 6.46
N ASN A 145 -7.28 -11.15 5.94
CA ASN A 145 -8.37 -10.21 6.25
C ASN A 145 -9.31 -9.94 5.08
N TYR A 146 -8.88 -10.17 3.85
CA TYR A 146 -9.66 -9.84 2.65
C TYR A 146 -10.11 -11.08 1.87
N THR A 147 -10.03 -12.25 2.47
CA THR A 147 -10.62 -13.46 1.90
C THR A 147 -12.10 -13.50 2.22
N ALA A 148 -12.93 -13.43 1.19
CA ALA A 148 -14.37 -13.59 1.35
C ALA A 148 -14.71 -15.04 1.75
N VAL A 149 -15.50 -15.21 2.80
CA VAL A 149 -16.07 -16.49 3.19
C VAL A 149 -17.53 -16.51 2.79
N ASP A 150 -17.87 -17.26 1.74
CA ASP A 150 -19.25 -17.52 1.37
C ASP A 150 -19.50 -19.04 1.44
N SER A 151 -20.33 -19.44 2.40
CA SER A 151 -20.71 -20.85 2.60
C SER A 151 -21.36 -21.52 1.40
N LYS A 152 -21.87 -20.71 0.44
CA LYS A 152 -22.51 -21.20 -0.79
C LYS A 152 -21.49 -21.76 -1.78
N TYR A 153 -20.28 -21.23 -1.82
CA TYR A 153 -19.29 -21.55 -2.87
C TYR A 153 -18.12 -22.42 -2.37
N GLY A 154 -18.05 -22.73 -1.09
CA GLY A 154 -16.91 -23.48 -0.53
C GLY A 154 -15.63 -22.66 -0.55
N SER A 155 -14.64 -23.09 -1.33
CA SER A 155 -13.37 -22.36 -1.46
C SER A 155 -13.52 -21.16 -2.39
N MET A 156 -13.08 -19.99 -1.92
CA MET A 156 -13.04 -18.75 -2.70
C MET A 156 -11.63 -18.20 -2.77
N VAL A 157 -11.30 -17.59 -3.89
CA VAL A 157 -10.05 -16.87 -4.09
C VAL A 157 -10.37 -15.40 -4.33
N THR A 158 -9.77 -14.53 -3.53
CA THR A 158 -9.82 -13.08 -3.72
C THR A 158 -8.53 -12.63 -4.39
N ILE A 159 -8.64 -11.83 -5.44
CA ILE A 159 -7.49 -11.32 -6.19
C ILE A 159 -7.59 -9.80 -6.27
N LEU A 160 -6.53 -9.10 -5.88
CA LEU A 160 -6.32 -7.68 -6.12
C LEU A 160 -5.13 -7.53 -7.07
N ALA A 161 -5.40 -7.23 -8.33
CA ALA A 161 -4.35 -7.14 -9.35
C ALA A 161 -4.67 -6.07 -10.39
N PRO A 162 -3.66 -5.53 -11.08
CA PRO A 162 -3.87 -4.63 -12.21
C PRO A 162 -4.64 -5.31 -13.34
N VAL A 163 -5.42 -4.51 -14.08
CA VAL A 163 -6.10 -4.94 -15.30
C VAL A 163 -5.59 -4.12 -16.47
N SER A 164 -5.03 -4.79 -17.47
CA SER A 164 -4.57 -4.19 -18.72
C SER A 164 -5.17 -4.96 -19.90
N ASP A 165 -5.78 -4.24 -20.84
CA ASP A 165 -6.37 -4.82 -22.05
C ASP A 165 -7.30 -6.03 -21.81
N GLN A 166 -8.10 -5.98 -20.74
CA GLN A 166 -8.99 -7.06 -20.29
C GLN A 166 -8.24 -8.31 -19.77
N ILE A 167 -6.99 -8.16 -19.41
CA ILE A 167 -6.17 -9.20 -18.75
C ILE A 167 -5.96 -8.79 -17.29
N LEU A 168 -6.32 -9.67 -16.37
CA LEU A 168 -6.00 -9.54 -14.95
C LEU A 168 -4.59 -10.06 -14.73
N GLU A 169 -3.65 -9.16 -14.46
CA GLU A 169 -2.22 -9.47 -14.29
C GLU A 169 -1.96 -10.03 -12.88
N VAL A 170 -2.35 -11.28 -12.66
CA VAL A 170 -2.36 -11.94 -11.34
C VAL A 170 -0.97 -11.95 -10.70
N GLN A 171 0.08 -12.09 -11.51
CA GLN A 171 1.47 -12.10 -11.02
C GLN A 171 1.89 -10.75 -10.37
N LYS A 172 1.27 -9.66 -10.80
CA LYS A 172 1.53 -8.31 -10.29
C LYS A 172 0.63 -7.93 -9.10
N GLY A 173 -0.23 -8.83 -8.68
CA GLY A 173 -1.24 -8.61 -7.65
C GLY A 173 -1.05 -9.46 -6.40
N MET A 174 -2.03 -9.36 -5.52
CA MET A 174 -2.17 -10.17 -4.31
C MET A 174 -3.30 -11.17 -4.48
N THR A 175 -3.11 -12.34 -3.91
CA THR A 175 -4.13 -13.40 -3.87
C THR A 175 -4.35 -13.85 -2.44
N GLY A 176 -5.59 -14.18 -2.12
CA GLY A 176 -5.95 -14.77 -0.85
C GLY A 176 -7.01 -15.86 -1.05
N SER A 177 -6.99 -16.90 -0.24
CA SER A 177 -7.97 -17.98 -0.29
C SER A 177 -8.50 -18.34 1.10
N THR A 178 -9.74 -18.83 1.15
CA THR A 178 -10.43 -19.17 2.41
C THR A 178 -9.87 -20.41 3.11
N ASP A 179 -9.23 -21.29 2.37
CA ASP A 179 -8.69 -22.57 2.86
C ASP A 179 -7.16 -22.55 3.01
N GLY A 180 -6.53 -21.38 2.82
CA GLY A 180 -5.08 -21.23 2.88
C GLY A 180 -4.34 -21.85 1.68
N THR A 181 -5.07 -22.37 0.69
CA THR A 181 -4.44 -22.82 -0.54
C THR A 181 -3.89 -21.61 -1.30
N TRP A 182 -2.60 -21.67 -1.56
CA TRP A 182 -1.93 -20.66 -2.38
C TRP A 182 -2.29 -20.92 -3.84
N LEU A 183 -3.05 -20.00 -4.43
CA LEU A 183 -3.20 -20.01 -5.87
C LEU A 183 -1.86 -19.60 -6.48
N GLN A 184 -1.04 -20.56 -6.84
CA GLN A 184 0.04 -20.34 -7.79
C GLN A 184 -0.57 -20.31 -9.20
N SER A 185 -1.30 -19.25 -9.52
CA SER A 185 -1.62 -19.00 -10.90
C SER A 185 -0.32 -18.59 -11.58
N VAL A 186 0.10 -19.39 -12.51
CA VAL A 186 1.29 -19.13 -13.34
C VAL A 186 0.92 -18.22 -14.52
N GLU A 187 -0.37 -18.03 -14.79
CA GLU A 187 -0.88 -17.32 -15.96
C GLU A 187 -1.84 -16.19 -15.57
N ASP A 188 -1.79 -15.10 -16.33
CA ASP A 188 -2.73 -14.02 -16.24
C ASP A 188 -4.12 -14.46 -16.71
N LEU A 189 -5.18 -13.92 -16.08
CA LEU A 189 -6.55 -14.31 -16.38
C LEU A 189 -7.18 -13.34 -17.36
N LYS A 190 -7.70 -13.87 -18.47
CA LYS A 190 -8.47 -13.08 -19.43
C LYS A 190 -9.89 -12.83 -18.91
N ILE A 191 -10.25 -11.56 -18.77
CA ILE A 191 -11.57 -11.15 -18.33
C ILE A 191 -12.52 -11.17 -19.55
N ASN A 192 -13.35 -12.22 -19.66
CA ASN A 192 -14.23 -12.41 -20.82
C ASN A 192 -15.60 -11.74 -20.69
N HIS A 193 -15.99 -11.18 -19.54
CA HIS A 193 -17.32 -10.60 -19.31
C HIS A 193 -17.31 -9.30 -18.53
N LYS A 194 -17.68 -8.21 -19.19
CA LYS A 194 -17.97 -6.91 -18.54
C LYS A 194 -19.05 -7.01 -17.44
N LYS A 195 -19.95 -8.01 -17.53
CA LYS A 195 -21.07 -8.19 -16.62
C LYS A 195 -20.62 -8.53 -15.18
N TYR A 196 -19.64 -9.42 -15.01
CA TYR A 196 -19.12 -9.78 -13.69
C TYR A 196 -18.34 -8.64 -13.04
N TYR A 197 -17.58 -7.89 -13.81
CA TYR A 197 -16.84 -6.74 -13.35
C TYR A 197 -17.76 -5.63 -12.80
N ASN A 198 -18.88 -5.36 -13.48
CA ASN A 198 -19.84 -4.33 -13.06
C ASN A 198 -20.71 -4.75 -11.85
N GLU A 199 -21.03 -6.02 -11.70
CA GLU A 199 -21.82 -6.51 -10.55
C GLU A 199 -21.02 -6.52 -9.25
N TYR A 200 -19.69 -6.72 -9.30
CA TYR A 200 -18.84 -6.75 -8.11
C TYR A 200 -18.49 -5.35 -7.58
N PHE A 201 -18.45 -4.32 -8.43
CA PHE A 201 -18.11 -2.95 -8.06
C PHE A 201 -19.31 -1.99 -8.00
N SER A 202 -20.46 -2.35 -8.52
CA SER A 202 -21.68 -1.56 -8.43
C SER A 202 -22.59 -1.92 -7.25
N GLY A 203 -22.18 -2.84 -6.42
CA GLY A 203 -22.93 -3.35 -5.26
C GLY A 203 -22.69 -2.57 -3.96
N GLN A 204 -22.55 -1.23 -4.02
CA GLN A 204 -22.69 -0.33 -2.87
C GLN A 204 -23.46 0.90 -3.26
#